data_769d6857625241fb10d9ce780b52f424
#
_entry.id   769d6857625241fb10d9ce780b52f424
#
_cell.length_a   1.000
_cell.length_b   1.000
_cell.length_c   1.000
_cell.angle_alpha   90.00
_cell.angle_beta   90.00
_cell.angle_gamma   90.00
#
_symmetry.space_group_name_H-M   'P 1'
#
loop_
_entity.id
_entity.type
_entity.pdbx_description
1 polymer ?
#
loop_
_entity_poly.entity_id
_entity_poly.type
_entity_poly.pdbx_seq_one_letter_code
_entity_poly.pdbx_strand_id
1 'polypeptide(L)'
;MENDAELISEVAAGRSENTPHQAAFWKVSGSFLSKVLGFVRDILVAKIFGATYVVDVAQLVENVLLNVVSFVTSPISIPLVPELTHARLQSQRDYRSLLSSVFGLFSIVGLILFTAVAVFPRLFVVLFSGGFKGAVLAYAEYTYRWMAALSVIIVVSATIKTALAVKKDFVLLSFSDVLMNMVVISGLLFGTRQMELPILKTGAQLASALALWVYFAIREKWFILPRYGHWDPRVKSLLKQAGPLFIGSATNMLLTLIDRTMASFLPEGSIASLAYAQKIFGLPLGVWAVQISESSYPYIVSAFATSDVGKGYQLARGAIQRILFLIVPAMTGLLLLAPSIVRIIYQRGAFTEANTALVARVLQGYMGLLLFSSVQFIETRLFYARRNTMTPMFVCLAGLGMNVALNYLLGFVLHLGAYGLAIASSIAAFASMTGMYLVYRHMYGAVDYTLIFRDVLKIGGGTLVMAAVILGLQSRVHILPLIAVGFASYVIATALLHEDEAMGYLKIGRRLLARVARRNL
;
A
#
# COMPACT_ATOMS: atom_id res chain seq x y z
N MET A 1 5.75 21.94 38.83
CA MET A 1 4.36 22.32 39.12
C MET A 1 3.85 23.46 38.21
N GLU A 2 4.53 24.60 38.07
CA GLU A 2 4.14 25.64 37.11
C GLU A 2 4.21 25.17 35.65
N ASN A 3 5.28 24.47 35.28
CA ASN A 3 5.43 23.90 33.94
C ASN A 3 4.38 22.82 33.60
N ASP A 4 3.83 22.12 34.58
CA ASP A 4 2.83 21.06 34.37
C ASP A 4 1.43 21.67 34.18
N ALA A 5 1.15 22.80 34.84
CA ALA A 5 -0.07 23.58 34.66
C ALA A 5 -0.10 24.29 33.30
N GLU A 6 1.03 24.79 32.82
CA GLU A 6 1.19 25.33 31.47
C GLU A 6 1.00 24.25 30.39
N LEU A 7 1.56 23.06 30.59
CA LEU A 7 1.39 21.93 29.68
C LEU A 7 -0.07 21.45 29.58
N ILE A 8 -0.76 21.37 30.73
CA ILE A 8 -2.18 21.05 30.80
C ILE A 8 -3.01 22.14 30.13
N SER A 9 -2.63 23.43 30.31
CA SER A 9 -3.27 24.54 29.63
C SER A 9 -2.98 24.61 28.13
N GLU A 10 -1.76 24.26 27.67
CA GLU A 10 -1.40 24.14 26.25
C GLU A 10 -2.12 22.97 25.57
N VAL A 11 -2.23 21.82 26.24
CA VAL A 11 -3.00 20.66 25.77
C VAL A 11 -4.50 20.98 25.73
N ALA A 12 -5.01 21.71 26.71
CA ALA A 12 -6.39 22.20 26.76
C ALA A 12 -6.66 23.33 25.77
N ALA A 13 -5.66 24.20 25.50
CA ALA A 13 -5.80 25.34 24.60
C ALA A 13 -5.60 25.01 23.11
N GLY A 14 -5.18 23.80 22.75
CA GLY A 14 -5.09 23.33 21.37
C GLY A 14 -4.10 24.10 20.47
N ARG A 15 -3.16 24.85 21.05
CA ARG A 15 -2.31 25.82 20.32
C ARG A 15 -1.24 25.24 19.39
N SER A 16 -1.03 23.92 19.37
CA SER A 16 -0.04 23.28 18.48
C SER A 16 -0.56 22.08 17.68
N GLU A 17 -1.80 21.66 17.88
CA GLU A 17 -2.36 20.47 17.26
C GLU A 17 -3.25 20.83 16.06
N ASN A 18 -3.04 20.15 14.92
CA ASN A 18 -3.96 20.25 13.80
C ASN A 18 -5.36 19.85 14.24
N THR A 19 -6.38 20.61 13.85
CA THR A 19 -7.75 20.12 13.99
C THR A 19 -7.94 18.82 13.23
N PRO A 20 -8.89 17.92 13.59
CA PRO A 20 -9.12 16.68 12.86
C PRO A 20 -9.29 16.87 11.35
N HIS A 21 -9.92 17.97 10.92
CA HIS A 21 -10.08 18.34 9.52
C HIS A 21 -8.77 18.75 8.86
N GLN A 22 -7.95 19.57 9.54
CA GLN A 22 -6.63 19.97 9.04
C GLN A 22 -5.68 18.78 8.98
N ALA A 23 -5.67 17.92 10.00
CA ALA A 23 -4.88 16.69 10.04
C ALA A 23 -5.25 15.76 8.86
N ALA A 24 -6.55 15.56 8.61
CA ALA A 24 -7.04 14.78 7.48
C ALA A 24 -6.63 15.42 6.14
N PHE A 25 -6.78 16.73 6.00
CA PHE A 25 -6.39 17.46 4.79
C PHE A 25 -4.91 17.28 4.47
N TRP A 26 -4.01 17.53 5.42
CA TRP A 26 -2.56 17.37 5.22
C TRP A 26 -2.17 15.94 4.94
N LYS A 27 -2.75 14.97 5.66
CA LYS A 27 -2.50 13.54 5.43
C LYS A 27 -2.93 13.10 4.03
N VAL A 28 -4.11 13.50 3.58
CA VAL A 28 -4.64 13.15 2.25
C VAL A 28 -3.84 13.83 1.15
N SER A 29 -3.60 15.14 1.28
CA SER A 29 -2.85 15.92 0.27
C SER A 29 -1.41 15.45 0.13
N GLY A 30 -0.69 15.23 1.24
CA GLY A 30 0.67 14.73 1.22
C GLY A 30 0.76 13.30 0.66
N SER A 31 -0.16 12.43 1.05
CA SER A 31 -0.23 11.06 0.50
C SER A 31 -0.53 11.05 -1.00
N PHE A 32 -1.44 11.89 -1.46
CA PHE A 32 -1.76 12.01 -2.88
C PHE A 32 -0.55 12.51 -3.68
N LEU A 33 0.07 13.62 -3.23
CA LEU A 33 1.26 14.18 -3.88
C LEU A 33 2.42 13.18 -3.92
N SER A 34 2.66 12.48 -2.81
CA SER A 34 3.69 11.42 -2.75
C SER A 34 3.44 10.29 -3.75
N LYS A 35 2.17 9.85 -3.91
CA LYS A 35 1.81 8.82 -4.90
C LYS A 35 2.03 9.31 -6.33
N VAL A 36 1.66 10.55 -6.64
CA VAL A 36 1.89 11.16 -7.95
C VAL A 36 3.38 11.25 -8.25
N LEU A 37 4.18 11.78 -7.33
CA LEU A 37 5.64 11.87 -7.50
C LEU A 37 6.30 10.49 -7.56
N GLY A 38 5.83 9.54 -6.75
CA GLY A 38 6.28 8.15 -6.83
C GLY A 38 6.03 7.53 -8.20
N PHE A 39 4.89 7.84 -8.80
CA PHE A 39 4.57 7.39 -10.15
C PHE A 39 5.45 8.06 -11.21
N VAL A 40 5.70 9.36 -11.12
CA VAL A 40 6.64 10.09 -11.98
C VAL A 40 8.06 9.52 -11.86
N ARG A 41 8.52 9.26 -10.64
CA ARG A 41 9.80 8.58 -10.38
C ARG A 41 9.89 7.24 -11.10
N ASP A 42 8.85 6.40 -11.00
CA ASP A 42 8.84 5.08 -11.61
C ASP A 42 8.84 5.15 -13.15
N ILE A 43 8.20 6.17 -13.73
CA ILE A 43 8.28 6.47 -15.17
C ILE A 43 9.74 6.84 -15.58
N LEU A 44 10.43 7.65 -14.79
CA LEU A 44 11.82 8.01 -15.05
C LEU A 44 12.75 6.80 -14.90
N VAL A 45 12.56 5.98 -13.88
CA VAL A 45 13.31 4.71 -13.72
C VAL A 45 13.09 3.81 -14.95
N ALA A 46 11.84 3.64 -15.38
CA ALA A 46 11.51 2.86 -16.56
C ALA A 46 12.15 3.45 -17.85
N LYS A 47 12.15 4.78 -18.00
CA LYS A 47 12.78 5.47 -19.14
C LYS A 47 14.28 5.25 -19.19
N ILE A 48 14.98 5.28 -18.05
CA ILE A 48 16.45 5.22 -17.98
C ILE A 48 16.95 3.78 -18.00
N PHE A 49 16.30 2.90 -17.25
CA PHE A 49 16.79 1.53 -17.03
C PHE A 49 15.94 0.44 -17.69
N GLY A 50 14.72 0.75 -18.16
CA GLY A 50 13.81 -0.26 -18.71
C GLY A 50 13.31 -1.26 -17.67
N ALA A 51 12.98 -2.47 -18.14
CA ALA A 51 12.70 -3.63 -17.28
C ALA A 51 13.91 -4.58 -17.33
N THR A 52 15.00 -4.19 -16.69
CA THR A 52 16.28 -4.88 -16.66
C THR A 52 16.60 -5.43 -15.28
N TYR A 53 17.65 -6.27 -15.19
CA TYR A 53 18.13 -6.81 -13.92
C TYR A 53 18.48 -5.70 -12.90
N VAL A 54 18.86 -4.51 -13.35
CA VAL A 54 19.15 -3.36 -12.47
C VAL A 54 17.91 -2.96 -11.68
N VAL A 55 16.77 -2.88 -12.34
CA VAL A 55 15.48 -2.57 -11.72
C VAL A 55 14.97 -3.74 -10.91
N ASP A 56 15.10 -4.98 -11.42
CA ASP A 56 14.73 -6.20 -10.70
C ASP A 56 15.43 -6.28 -9.33
N VAL A 57 16.76 -6.14 -9.34
CA VAL A 57 17.58 -6.18 -8.11
C VAL A 57 17.21 -5.03 -7.18
N ALA A 58 17.17 -3.79 -7.68
CA ALA A 58 16.86 -2.62 -6.86
C ALA A 58 15.47 -2.71 -6.22
N GLN A 59 14.46 -3.16 -6.96
CA GLN A 59 13.09 -3.35 -6.46
C GLN A 59 13.01 -4.48 -5.42
N LEU A 60 13.67 -5.60 -5.67
CA LEU A 60 13.66 -6.73 -4.75
C LEU A 60 14.36 -6.38 -3.45
N VAL A 61 15.59 -5.86 -3.50
CA VAL A 61 16.39 -5.50 -2.31
C VAL A 61 15.67 -4.44 -1.47
N GLU A 62 15.15 -3.38 -2.10
CA GLU A 62 14.37 -2.35 -1.41
C GLU A 62 13.18 -2.97 -0.68
N ASN A 63 12.41 -3.83 -1.34
CA ASN A 63 11.26 -4.48 -0.72
C ASN A 63 11.63 -5.44 0.41
N VAL A 64 12.70 -6.22 0.25
CA VAL A 64 13.19 -7.10 1.33
C VAL A 64 13.53 -6.27 2.56
N LEU A 65 14.33 -5.22 2.40
CA LEU A 65 14.75 -4.38 3.52
C LEU A 65 13.57 -3.66 4.17
N LEU A 66 12.66 -3.09 3.38
CA LEU A 66 11.44 -2.44 3.90
C LEU A 66 10.56 -3.42 4.68
N ASN A 67 10.38 -4.65 4.20
CA ASN A 67 9.56 -5.65 4.89
C ASN A 67 10.23 -6.18 6.15
N VAL A 68 11.55 -6.45 6.12
CA VAL A 68 12.31 -6.88 7.31
C VAL A 68 12.27 -5.80 8.39
N VAL A 69 12.46 -4.54 8.02
CA VAL A 69 12.36 -3.41 8.96
C VAL A 69 10.93 -3.26 9.49
N SER A 70 9.92 -3.34 8.64
CA SER A 70 8.52 -3.24 9.04
C SER A 70 8.10 -4.38 9.97
N PHE A 71 8.61 -5.59 9.73
CA PHE A 71 8.41 -6.74 10.61
C PHE A 71 8.84 -6.45 12.05
N VAL A 72 9.95 -5.71 12.23
CA VAL A 72 10.45 -5.35 13.57
C VAL A 72 9.75 -4.11 14.14
N THR A 73 9.55 -3.08 13.32
CA THR A 73 9.09 -1.77 13.82
C THR A 73 7.58 -1.71 14.04
N SER A 74 6.76 -2.34 13.19
CA SER A 74 5.30 -2.24 13.27
C SER A 74 4.72 -2.80 14.57
N PRO A 75 5.12 -4.00 15.03
CA PRO A 75 4.61 -4.56 16.28
C PRO A 75 4.90 -3.70 17.52
N ILE A 76 6.02 -2.97 17.50
CA ILE A 76 6.43 -2.11 18.61
C ILE A 76 5.79 -0.72 18.50
N SER A 77 5.65 -0.19 17.29
CA SER A 77 5.07 1.15 17.06
C SER A 77 3.58 1.21 17.40
N ILE A 78 2.83 0.12 17.22
CA ILE A 78 1.39 0.09 17.51
C ILE A 78 1.11 0.35 19.00
N PRO A 79 1.64 -0.42 19.97
CA PRO A 79 1.42 -0.17 21.40
C PRO A 79 2.19 1.08 21.91
N LEU A 80 3.20 1.54 21.18
CA LEU A 80 3.97 2.74 21.55
C LEU A 80 3.11 4.01 21.49
N VAL A 81 2.14 4.12 20.59
CA VAL A 81 1.28 5.31 20.45
C VAL A 81 0.50 5.60 21.73
N PRO A 82 -0.30 4.68 22.32
CA PRO A 82 -0.99 4.93 23.58
C PRO A 82 -0.03 5.18 24.74
N GLU A 83 1.07 4.41 24.85
CA GLU A 83 2.04 4.59 25.93
C GLU A 83 2.74 5.95 25.91
N LEU A 84 3.14 6.43 24.72
CA LEU A 84 3.68 7.80 24.58
C LEU A 84 2.64 8.88 24.86
N THR A 85 1.38 8.64 24.49
CA THR A 85 0.30 9.56 24.81
C THR A 85 0.10 9.66 26.32
N HIS A 86 0.05 8.54 27.04
CA HIS A 86 -0.03 8.53 28.50
C HIS A 86 1.19 9.19 29.14
N ALA A 87 2.40 8.86 28.68
CA ALA A 87 3.63 9.47 29.20
C ALA A 87 3.63 11.00 29.02
N ARG A 88 3.15 11.48 27.88
CA ARG A 88 3.03 12.93 27.59
C ARG A 88 2.06 13.64 28.53
N LEU A 89 0.94 12.98 28.89
CA LEU A 89 -0.04 13.52 29.83
C LEU A 89 0.47 13.51 31.28
N GLN A 90 1.40 12.63 31.64
CA GLN A 90 2.00 12.57 32.97
C GLN A 90 3.09 13.64 33.15
N SER A 91 4.11 13.63 32.31
CA SER A 91 5.15 14.66 32.32
C SER A 91 5.98 14.67 31.03
N GLN A 92 6.56 15.83 30.70
CA GLN A 92 7.50 15.96 29.59
C GLN A 92 8.78 15.10 29.80
N ARG A 93 9.18 14.88 31.03
CA ARG A 93 10.32 14.02 31.39
C ARG A 93 10.04 12.56 31.07
N ASP A 94 8.85 12.06 31.40
CA ASP A 94 8.44 10.68 31.11
C ASP A 94 8.30 10.42 29.63
N TYR A 95 7.71 11.37 28.89
CA TYR A 95 7.64 11.33 27.44
C TYR A 95 9.03 11.23 26.81
N ARG A 96 9.96 12.11 27.20
CA ARG A 96 11.35 12.11 26.70
C ARG A 96 12.10 10.83 27.08
N SER A 97 11.92 10.34 28.32
CA SER A 97 12.55 9.10 28.80
C SER A 97 12.12 7.89 27.96
N LEU A 98 10.80 7.70 27.78
CA LEU A 98 10.27 6.59 27.00
C LEU A 98 10.70 6.69 25.53
N LEU A 99 10.56 7.87 24.92
CA LEU A 99 10.91 8.08 23.53
C LEU A 99 12.40 7.83 23.25
N SER A 100 13.31 8.33 24.13
CA SER A 100 14.75 8.08 24.03
C SER A 100 15.11 6.60 24.23
N SER A 101 14.39 5.89 25.10
CA SER A 101 14.62 4.46 25.33
C SER A 101 14.20 3.62 24.12
N VAL A 102 13.03 3.93 23.50
CA VAL A 102 12.60 3.26 22.27
C VAL A 102 13.50 3.61 21.10
N PHE A 103 13.95 4.86 21.00
CA PHE A 103 14.92 5.29 19.99
C PHE A 103 16.25 4.54 20.13
N GLY A 104 16.73 4.32 21.38
CA GLY A 104 17.91 3.51 21.66
C GLY A 104 17.72 2.05 21.26
N LEU A 105 16.59 1.45 21.61
CA LEU A 105 16.24 0.08 21.20
C LEU A 105 16.23 -0.05 19.66
N PHE A 106 15.54 0.84 18.98
CA PHE A 106 15.45 0.84 17.52
C PHE A 106 16.82 1.09 16.87
N SER A 107 17.67 1.95 17.45
CA SER A 107 19.03 2.17 16.95
C SER A 107 19.88 0.90 17.03
N ILE A 108 19.80 0.16 18.13
CA ILE A 108 20.50 -1.13 18.29
C ILE A 108 20.00 -2.14 17.24
N VAL A 109 18.69 -2.31 17.11
CA VAL A 109 18.11 -3.25 16.14
C VAL A 109 18.46 -2.84 14.70
N GLY A 110 18.38 -1.56 14.38
CA GLY A 110 18.76 -1.03 13.07
C GLY A 110 20.24 -1.29 12.76
N LEU A 111 21.12 -1.10 13.75
CA LEU A 111 22.56 -1.35 13.59
C LEU A 111 22.89 -2.84 13.43
N ILE A 112 22.20 -3.72 14.17
CA ILE A 112 22.32 -5.18 14.00
C ILE A 112 21.91 -5.58 12.59
N LEU A 113 20.74 -5.11 12.11
CA LEU A 113 20.26 -5.38 10.76
C LEU A 113 21.21 -4.81 9.69
N PHE A 114 21.67 -3.57 9.87
CA PHE A 114 22.67 -2.97 8.98
C PHE A 114 23.93 -3.82 8.89
N THR A 115 24.49 -4.21 10.03
CA THR A 115 25.72 -5.00 10.08
C THR A 115 25.50 -6.38 9.44
N ALA A 116 24.37 -7.04 9.73
CA ALA A 116 24.04 -8.33 9.14
C ALA A 116 23.94 -8.24 7.61
N VAL A 117 23.26 -7.24 7.06
CA VAL A 117 23.09 -7.06 5.62
C VAL A 117 24.39 -6.61 4.95
N ALA A 118 25.14 -5.69 5.56
CA ALA A 118 26.37 -5.16 4.97
C ALA A 118 27.51 -6.18 4.95
N VAL A 119 27.64 -6.96 6.03
CA VAL A 119 28.72 -7.97 6.18
C VAL A 119 28.38 -9.26 5.43
N PHE A 120 27.11 -9.68 5.48
CA PHE A 120 26.66 -10.93 4.88
C PHE A 120 25.64 -10.72 3.75
N PRO A 121 25.88 -9.86 2.73
CA PRO A 121 24.92 -9.59 1.67
C PRO A 121 24.53 -10.86 0.90
N ARG A 122 25.48 -11.77 0.70
CA ARG A 122 25.26 -13.04 0.03
C ARG A 122 24.23 -13.93 0.72
N LEU A 123 24.17 -13.91 2.06
CA LEU A 123 23.13 -14.61 2.82
C LEU A 123 21.74 -14.10 2.46
N PHE A 124 21.56 -12.78 2.41
CA PHE A 124 20.29 -12.15 2.04
C PHE A 124 19.93 -12.42 0.57
N VAL A 125 20.93 -12.43 -0.33
CA VAL A 125 20.69 -12.83 -1.73
C VAL A 125 20.20 -14.27 -1.79
N VAL A 126 20.84 -15.21 -1.11
CA VAL A 126 20.44 -16.63 -1.13
C VAL A 126 19.03 -16.81 -0.54
N LEU A 127 18.71 -16.11 0.56
CA LEU A 127 17.41 -16.24 1.22
C LEU A 127 16.25 -15.63 0.43
N PHE A 128 16.47 -14.47 -0.22
CA PHE A 128 15.38 -13.71 -0.83
C PHE A 128 15.49 -13.52 -2.34
N SER A 129 16.64 -13.88 -2.93
CA SER A 129 16.96 -13.62 -4.33
C SER A 129 17.75 -14.79 -4.94
N GLY A 130 17.51 -16.02 -4.49
CA GLY A 130 18.30 -17.20 -4.85
C GLY A 130 18.35 -17.53 -6.33
N GLY A 131 17.50 -16.92 -7.16
CA GLY A 131 17.52 -17.05 -8.61
C GLY A 131 18.62 -16.27 -9.32
N PHE A 132 19.23 -15.27 -8.67
CA PHE A 132 20.27 -14.43 -9.29
C PHE A 132 21.60 -15.17 -9.41
N LYS A 133 22.25 -15.07 -10.59
CA LYS A 133 23.51 -15.74 -10.92
C LYS A 133 24.46 -14.78 -11.65
N GLY A 134 25.76 -15.11 -11.67
CA GLY A 134 26.77 -14.37 -12.42
C GLY A 134 26.84 -12.86 -12.08
N ALA A 135 26.82 -12.02 -13.08
CA ALA A 135 26.90 -10.57 -12.91
C ALA A 135 25.69 -9.99 -12.12
N VAL A 136 24.50 -10.59 -12.25
CA VAL A 136 23.30 -10.16 -11.51
C VAL A 136 23.47 -10.41 -10.02
N LEU A 137 24.07 -11.56 -9.64
CA LEU A 137 24.40 -11.86 -8.24
C LEU A 137 25.36 -10.83 -7.66
N ALA A 138 26.44 -10.51 -8.38
CA ALA A 138 27.42 -9.51 -7.94
C ALA A 138 26.76 -8.13 -7.75
N TYR A 139 25.89 -7.73 -8.66
CA TYR A 139 25.14 -6.47 -8.55
C TYR A 139 24.13 -6.51 -7.39
N ALA A 140 23.53 -7.65 -7.10
CA ALA A 140 22.64 -7.81 -5.95
C ALA A 140 23.41 -7.69 -4.63
N GLU A 141 24.57 -8.34 -4.49
CA GLU A 141 25.43 -8.17 -3.31
C GLU A 141 25.87 -6.72 -3.11
N TYR A 142 26.28 -6.04 -4.19
CA TYR A 142 26.59 -4.61 -4.19
C TYR A 142 25.39 -3.76 -3.70
N THR A 143 24.20 -4.05 -4.25
CA THR A 143 22.96 -3.33 -3.91
C THR A 143 22.59 -3.53 -2.44
N TYR A 144 22.67 -4.77 -1.91
CA TYR A 144 22.41 -5.05 -0.49
C TYR A 144 23.37 -4.28 0.42
N ARG A 145 24.67 -4.21 0.08
CA ARG A 145 25.66 -3.45 0.88
C ARG A 145 25.32 -1.97 0.97
N TRP A 146 25.00 -1.32 -0.14
CA TRP A 146 24.67 0.10 -0.17
C TRP A 146 23.30 0.39 0.47
N MET A 147 22.32 -0.45 0.18
CA MET A 147 20.98 -0.28 0.74
C MET A 147 20.86 -0.80 2.19
N ALA A 148 21.85 -1.48 2.75
CA ALA A 148 21.89 -1.89 4.16
C ALA A 148 21.60 -0.71 5.11
N ALA A 149 22.08 0.49 4.77
CA ALA A 149 21.82 1.70 5.56
C ALA A 149 20.34 2.03 5.73
N LEU A 150 19.47 1.57 4.81
CA LEU A 150 18.02 1.70 4.95
C LEU A 150 17.52 1.06 6.24
N SER A 151 18.14 -0.02 6.71
CA SER A 151 17.76 -0.69 7.95
C SER A 151 17.84 0.25 9.16
N VAL A 152 18.92 1.02 9.29
CA VAL A 152 19.06 2.03 10.36
C VAL A 152 18.13 3.21 10.11
N ILE A 153 18.17 3.77 8.90
CA ILE A 153 17.45 4.99 8.55
C ILE A 153 15.95 4.85 8.81
N ILE A 154 15.35 3.73 8.37
CA ILE A 154 13.90 3.52 8.48
C ILE A 154 13.50 3.17 9.91
N VAL A 155 14.28 2.33 10.60
CA VAL A 155 14.00 1.95 12.00
C VAL A 155 14.04 3.17 12.91
N VAL A 156 15.07 4.01 12.75
CA VAL A 156 15.20 5.26 13.51
C VAL A 156 14.08 6.25 13.16
N SER A 157 13.74 6.39 11.88
CA SER A 157 12.64 7.26 11.43
C SER A 157 11.28 6.82 11.98
N ALA A 158 11.06 5.52 12.21
CA ALA A 158 9.81 5.00 12.75
C ALA A 158 9.49 5.60 14.14
N THR A 159 10.51 5.81 14.99
CA THR A 159 10.34 6.45 16.31
C THR A 159 9.84 7.89 16.16
N ILE A 160 10.45 8.66 15.26
CA ILE A 160 10.09 10.07 15.02
C ILE A 160 8.69 10.15 14.41
N LYS A 161 8.39 9.30 13.43
CA LYS A 161 7.06 9.20 12.82
C LYS A 161 5.98 8.91 13.87
N THR A 162 6.25 8.00 14.82
CA THR A 162 5.33 7.68 15.92
C THR A 162 5.18 8.88 16.88
N ALA A 163 6.27 9.56 17.23
CA ALA A 163 6.23 10.75 18.09
C ALA A 163 5.42 11.91 17.47
N LEU A 164 5.58 12.17 16.17
CA LEU A 164 4.80 13.17 15.43
C LEU A 164 3.31 12.77 15.35
N ALA A 165 3.03 11.47 15.15
CA ALA A 165 1.65 10.97 15.12
C ALA A 165 0.93 11.16 16.47
N VAL A 166 1.60 10.90 17.59
CA VAL A 166 1.09 11.16 18.96
C VAL A 166 0.75 12.63 19.17
N LYS A 167 1.53 13.53 18.57
CA LYS A 167 1.30 14.98 18.62
C LYS A 167 0.31 15.48 17.57
N LYS A 168 -0.25 14.60 16.76
CA LYS A 168 -1.16 14.93 15.65
C LYS A 168 -0.56 15.92 14.63
N ASP A 169 0.79 15.97 14.57
CA ASP A 169 1.51 16.78 13.61
C ASP A 169 1.73 15.99 12.31
N PHE A 170 0.78 16.13 11.40
CA PHE A 170 0.75 15.37 10.16
C PHE A 170 1.38 16.09 8.97
N VAL A 171 1.82 17.35 9.11
CA VAL A 171 2.34 18.13 7.99
C VAL A 171 3.58 17.47 7.39
N LEU A 172 4.69 17.43 8.13
CA LEU A 172 5.91 16.86 7.58
C LEU A 172 5.86 15.32 7.51
N LEU A 173 5.09 14.68 8.40
CA LEU A 173 4.84 13.24 8.33
C LEU A 173 4.30 12.85 6.94
N SER A 174 3.40 13.65 6.39
CA SER A 174 2.79 13.43 5.08
C SER A 174 3.71 13.82 3.91
N PHE A 175 4.59 14.80 4.10
CA PHE A 175 5.49 15.31 3.05
C PHE A 175 6.88 14.68 3.06
N SER A 176 7.22 13.85 4.05
CA SER A 176 8.53 13.16 4.09
C SER A 176 8.76 12.26 2.86
N ASP A 177 7.73 11.53 2.43
CA ASP A 177 7.80 10.66 1.25
C ASP A 177 7.80 11.48 -0.07
N VAL A 178 7.22 12.69 -0.05
CA VAL A 178 7.32 13.67 -1.15
C VAL A 178 8.78 14.09 -1.35
N LEU A 179 9.47 14.46 -0.28
CA LEU A 179 10.88 14.85 -0.32
C LEU A 179 11.76 13.71 -0.85
N MET A 180 11.55 12.48 -0.36
CA MET A 180 12.26 11.30 -0.85
C MET A 180 12.10 11.14 -2.37
N ASN A 181 10.86 11.23 -2.88
CA ASN A 181 10.58 11.11 -4.31
C ASN A 181 11.23 12.25 -5.11
N MET A 182 11.20 13.48 -4.61
CA MET A 182 11.84 14.62 -5.26
C MET A 182 13.36 14.43 -5.38
N VAL A 183 14.04 13.95 -4.34
CA VAL A 183 15.49 13.68 -4.38
C VAL A 183 15.81 12.60 -5.40
N VAL A 184 15.03 11.51 -5.45
CA VAL A 184 15.26 10.46 -6.46
C VAL A 184 15.02 10.99 -7.87
N ILE A 185 13.92 11.74 -8.11
CA ILE A 185 13.61 12.34 -9.40
C ILE A 185 14.75 13.27 -9.85
N SER A 186 15.22 14.15 -8.97
CA SER A 186 16.34 15.05 -9.27
C SER A 186 17.59 14.28 -9.65
N GLY A 187 18.00 13.27 -8.86
CA GLY A 187 19.16 12.44 -9.17
C GLY A 187 19.04 11.74 -10.53
N LEU A 188 17.86 11.19 -10.84
CA LEU A 188 17.60 10.56 -12.14
C LEU A 188 17.71 11.56 -13.31
N LEU A 189 17.28 12.80 -13.13
CA LEU A 189 17.39 13.86 -14.14
C LEU A 189 18.83 14.33 -14.34
N PHE A 190 19.69 14.27 -13.32
CA PHE A 190 21.12 14.58 -13.43
C PHE A 190 21.97 13.43 -13.99
N GLY A 191 21.36 12.33 -14.45
CA GLY A 191 22.04 11.26 -15.18
C GLY A 191 22.61 10.15 -14.33
N THR A 192 21.86 9.68 -13.34
CA THR A 192 22.23 8.52 -12.50
C THR A 192 22.57 7.28 -13.34
N ARG A 193 23.74 6.69 -13.09
CA ARG A 193 24.19 5.43 -13.70
C ARG A 193 23.66 4.23 -12.94
N GLN A 194 23.77 3.03 -13.56
CA GLN A 194 23.26 1.78 -12.97
C GLN A 194 23.79 1.52 -11.56
N MET A 195 25.10 1.68 -11.35
CA MET A 195 25.74 1.47 -10.05
C MET A 195 25.37 2.53 -9.01
N GLU A 196 24.88 3.68 -9.43
CA GLU A 196 24.51 4.78 -8.53
C GLU A 196 23.06 4.70 -8.03
N LEU A 197 22.21 3.90 -8.68
CA LEU A 197 20.78 3.79 -8.33
C LEU A 197 20.55 3.36 -6.87
N PRO A 198 21.23 2.34 -6.31
CA PRO A 198 21.10 1.97 -4.89
C PRO A 198 21.55 3.09 -3.95
N ILE A 199 22.63 3.80 -4.31
CA ILE A 199 23.17 4.94 -3.53
C ILE A 199 22.17 6.08 -3.52
N LEU A 200 21.62 6.45 -4.69
CA LEU A 200 20.61 7.50 -4.83
C LEU A 200 19.37 7.21 -3.99
N LYS A 201 18.83 5.99 -4.07
CA LYS A 201 17.65 5.60 -3.28
C LYS A 201 17.92 5.66 -1.77
N THR A 202 19.09 5.19 -1.34
CA THR A 202 19.50 5.24 0.07
C THR A 202 19.70 6.68 0.54
N GLY A 203 20.36 7.52 -0.27
CA GLY A 203 20.56 8.94 0.02
C GLY A 203 19.26 9.73 0.09
N ALA A 204 18.31 9.43 -0.79
CA ALA A 204 16.97 10.04 -0.76
C ALA A 204 16.19 9.69 0.52
N GLN A 205 16.28 8.44 0.96
CA GLN A 205 15.66 8.02 2.23
C GLN A 205 16.34 8.67 3.43
N LEU A 206 17.68 8.83 3.39
CA LEU A 206 18.43 9.55 4.42
C LEU A 206 18.02 11.02 4.47
N ALA A 207 17.92 11.70 3.32
CA ALA A 207 17.48 13.09 3.25
C ALA A 207 16.08 13.28 3.87
N SER A 208 15.15 12.37 3.55
CA SER A 208 13.79 12.36 4.15
C SER A 208 13.84 12.16 5.67
N ALA A 209 14.67 11.22 6.15
CA ALA A 209 14.82 10.94 7.57
C ALA A 209 15.46 12.12 8.33
N LEU A 210 16.49 12.73 7.76
CA LEU A 210 17.12 13.92 8.32
C LEU A 210 16.16 15.10 8.39
N ALA A 211 15.37 15.33 7.35
CA ALA A 211 14.33 16.37 7.35
C ALA A 211 13.31 16.16 8.48
N LEU A 212 12.85 14.91 8.69
CA LEU A 212 11.97 14.56 9.81
C LEU A 212 12.64 14.83 11.16
N TRP A 213 13.91 14.47 11.30
CA TRP A 213 14.65 14.61 12.54
C TRP A 213 14.93 16.07 12.89
N VAL A 214 15.39 16.85 11.90
CA VAL A 214 15.61 18.30 12.06
C VAL A 214 14.31 19.03 12.39
N TYR A 215 13.22 18.73 11.67
CA TYR A 215 11.91 19.31 11.97
C TYR A 215 11.45 18.98 13.39
N PHE A 216 11.58 17.73 13.81
CA PHE A 216 11.22 17.31 15.16
C PHE A 216 12.06 18.08 16.20
N ALA A 217 13.37 18.21 15.98
CA ALA A 217 14.27 18.89 16.89
C ALA A 217 13.94 20.40 17.02
N ILE A 218 13.64 21.07 15.91
CA ILE A 218 13.23 22.50 15.90
C ILE A 218 11.89 22.66 16.63
N ARG A 219 10.90 21.81 16.32
CA ARG A 219 9.56 21.90 16.88
C ARG A 219 9.51 21.66 18.37
N GLU A 220 10.27 20.68 18.83
CA GLU A 220 10.31 20.25 20.23
C GLU A 220 11.35 20.98 21.07
N LYS A 221 12.18 21.79 20.44
CA LYS A 221 13.36 22.41 21.08
C LYS A 221 14.20 21.37 21.84
N TRP A 222 14.26 20.15 21.31
CA TRP A 222 14.96 19.01 21.91
C TRP A 222 15.36 17.98 20.86
N PHE A 223 16.60 17.50 20.94
CA PHE A 223 17.10 16.40 20.11
C PHE A 223 16.85 15.07 20.79
N ILE A 224 16.25 14.12 20.05
CA ILE A 224 16.13 12.75 20.51
C ILE A 224 17.54 12.14 20.47
N LEU A 225 18.04 11.75 21.63
CA LEU A 225 19.27 10.99 21.76
C LEU A 225 18.95 9.57 22.22
N PRO A 226 19.63 8.54 21.68
CA PRO A 226 19.40 7.17 22.08
C PRO A 226 19.83 6.96 23.54
N ARG A 227 18.99 6.30 24.31
CA ARG A 227 19.30 5.94 25.70
C ARG A 227 19.63 4.46 25.77
N TYR A 228 20.85 4.16 26.19
CA TYR A 228 21.34 2.79 26.35
C TYR A 228 21.51 2.43 27.84
N GLY A 229 21.27 1.16 28.16
CA GLY A 229 21.54 0.61 29.50
C GLY A 229 20.46 0.85 30.58
N HIS A 230 19.90 2.04 30.69
CA HIS A 230 18.85 2.39 31.64
C HIS A 230 17.54 2.71 30.90
N TRP A 231 16.91 1.66 30.40
CA TRP A 231 15.67 1.82 29.65
C TRP A 231 14.48 2.14 30.56
N ASP A 232 13.53 2.91 30.02
CA ASP A 232 12.26 3.16 30.68
C ASP A 232 11.55 1.81 30.98
N PRO A 233 11.06 1.59 32.21
CA PRO A 233 10.40 0.32 32.58
C PRO A 233 9.25 -0.08 31.65
N ARG A 234 8.59 0.90 31.02
CA ARG A 234 7.49 0.69 30.07
C ARG A 234 7.95 -0.02 28.78
N VAL A 235 9.23 0.04 28.42
CA VAL A 235 9.77 -0.69 27.25
C VAL A 235 9.55 -2.19 27.37
N LYS A 236 9.68 -2.76 28.58
CA LYS A 236 9.40 -4.18 28.82
C LYS A 236 7.93 -4.52 28.58
N SER A 237 7.02 -3.65 29.00
CA SER A 237 5.58 -3.79 28.73
C SER A 237 5.27 -3.70 27.23
N LEU A 238 5.89 -2.76 26.53
CA LEU A 238 5.76 -2.61 25.08
C LEU A 238 6.20 -3.88 24.33
N LEU A 239 7.34 -4.45 24.69
CA LEU A 239 7.83 -5.69 24.06
C LEU A 239 6.91 -6.89 24.33
N LYS A 240 6.32 -6.97 25.52
CA LYS A 240 5.33 -7.99 25.85
C LYS A 240 4.06 -7.84 25.01
N GLN A 241 3.57 -6.61 24.84
CA GLN A 241 2.41 -6.30 24.00
C GLN A 241 2.70 -6.52 22.51
N ALA A 242 3.93 -6.27 22.06
CA ALA A 242 4.38 -6.48 20.69
C ALA A 242 4.45 -7.97 20.30
N GLY A 243 4.69 -8.88 21.26
CA GLY A 243 4.87 -10.32 21.02
C GLY A 243 3.82 -10.93 20.07
N PRO A 244 2.52 -10.86 20.39
CA PRO A 244 1.48 -11.39 19.49
C PRO A 244 1.41 -10.69 18.12
N LEU A 245 1.77 -9.39 18.06
CA LEU A 245 1.72 -8.62 16.82
C LEU A 245 2.83 -9.01 15.83
N PHE A 246 3.93 -9.60 16.30
CA PHE A 246 4.97 -10.15 15.44
C PHE A 246 4.44 -11.27 14.53
N ILE A 247 3.49 -12.08 14.98
CA ILE A 247 2.89 -13.14 14.16
C ILE A 247 2.16 -12.54 12.96
N GLY A 248 1.34 -11.50 13.18
CA GLY A 248 0.65 -10.79 12.10
C GLY A 248 1.61 -10.09 11.14
N SER A 249 2.69 -9.50 11.66
CA SER A 249 3.71 -8.85 10.84
C SER A 249 4.52 -9.86 10.02
N ALA A 250 4.81 -11.05 10.55
CA ALA A 250 5.45 -12.14 9.82
C ALA A 250 4.60 -12.58 8.62
N THR A 251 3.29 -12.74 8.85
CA THR A 251 2.34 -13.09 7.79
C THR A 251 2.36 -12.06 6.66
N ASN A 252 2.27 -10.77 6.99
CA ASN A 252 2.32 -9.70 5.99
C ASN A 252 3.67 -9.66 5.23
N MET A 253 4.77 -9.89 5.93
CA MET A 253 6.10 -9.98 5.30
C MET A 253 6.16 -11.11 4.28
N LEU A 254 5.70 -12.32 4.65
CA LEU A 254 5.67 -13.47 3.75
C LEU A 254 4.80 -13.22 2.52
N LEU A 255 3.56 -12.70 2.71
CA LEU A 255 2.66 -12.35 1.62
C LEU A 255 3.29 -11.40 0.58
N THR A 256 4.12 -10.46 1.06
CA THR A 256 4.72 -9.45 0.19
C THR A 256 5.98 -9.93 -0.53
N LEU A 257 6.76 -10.82 0.10
CA LEU A 257 8.08 -11.22 -0.39
C LEU A 257 8.05 -12.45 -1.30
N ILE A 258 7.14 -13.39 -1.09
CA ILE A 258 7.15 -14.67 -1.80
C ILE A 258 7.08 -14.50 -3.31
N ASP A 259 6.13 -13.72 -3.83
CA ASP A 259 6.00 -13.51 -5.27
C ASP A 259 7.28 -12.95 -5.90
N ARG A 260 7.95 -12.02 -5.19
CA ARG A 260 9.18 -11.38 -5.68
C ARG A 260 10.38 -12.31 -5.59
N THR A 261 10.47 -13.07 -4.51
CA THR A 261 11.50 -14.09 -4.35
C THR A 261 11.36 -15.17 -5.44
N MET A 262 10.14 -15.65 -5.69
CA MET A 262 9.90 -16.61 -6.78
C MET A 262 10.20 -15.98 -8.16
N ALA A 263 9.85 -14.72 -8.37
CA ALA A 263 10.17 -14.01 -9.62
C ALA A 263 11.67 -13.85 -9.87
N SER A 264 12.53 -13.92 -8.83
CA SER A 264 13.99 -13.87 -9.00
C SER A 264 14.57 -15.09 -9.76
N PHE A 265 13.83 -16.18 -9.81
CA PHE A 265 14.20 -17.38 -10.58
C PHE A 265 13.71 -17.35 -12.04
N LEU A 266 12.96 -16.34 -12.42
CA LEU A 266 12.42 -16.13 -13.77
C LEU A 266 13.36 -15.26 -14.61
N PRO A 267 13.15 -15.16 -15.93
CA PRO A 267 13.97 -14.31 -16.80
C PRO A 267 14.02 -12.86 -16.35
N GLU A 268 15.08 -12.16 -16.77
CA GLU A 268 15.31 -10.75 -16.50
C GLU A 268 14.09 -9.89 -16.84
N GLY A 269 13.80 -8.89 -16.00
CA GLY A 269 12.65 -8.02 -16.13
C GLY A 269 11.36 -8.56 -15.49
N SER A 270 11.38 -9.78 -14.95
CA SER A 270 10.19 -10.38 -14.33
C SER A 270 9.76 -9.64 -13.08
N ILE A 271 10.68 -9.32 -12.17
CA ILE A 271 10.38 -8.57 -10.93
C ILE A 271 9.94 -7.15 -11.26
N ALA A 272 10.64 -6.48 -12.20
CA ALA A 272 10.28 -5.15 -12.65
C ALA A 272 8.89 -5.13 -13.30
N SER A 273 8.55 -6.13 -14.12
CA SER A 273 7.24 -6.21 -14.77
C SER A 273 6.10 -6.38 -13.77
N LEU A 274 6.27 -7.21 -12.74
CA LEU A 274 5.33 -7.33 -11.62
C LEU A 274 5.18 -5.99 -10.89
N ALA A 275 6.30 -5.30 -10.60
CA ALA A 275 6.29 -4.03 -9.89
C ALA A 275 5.57 -2.92 -10.69
N TYR A 276 5.86 -2.79 -12.00
CA TYR A 276 5.21 -1.81 -12.86
C TYR A 276 3.71 -2.10 -13.02
N ALA A 277 3.32 -3.35 -13.22
CA ALA A 277 1.92 -3.74 -13.29
C ALA A 277 1.17 -3.46 -11.96
N GLN A 278 1.81 -3.77 -10.81
CA GLN A 278 1.25 -3.49 -9.48
C GLN A 278 1.01 -2.00 -9.26
N LYS A 279 1.84 -1.11 -9.80
CA LYS A 279 1.62 0.34 -9.70
C LYS A 279 0.36 0.78 -10.44
N ILE A 280 0.07 0.19 -11.60
CA ILE A 280 -1.11 0.54 -12.41
C ILE A 280 -2.39 0.07 -11.72
N PHE A 281 -2.51 -1.23 -11.41
CA PHE A 281 -3.74 -1.73 -10.78
C PHE A 281 -3.89 -1.31 -9.32
N GLY A 282 -2.79 -0.98 -8.66
CA GLY A 282 -2.79 -0.43 -7.31
C GLY A 282 -3.50 0.93 -7.18
N LEU A 283 -3.62 1.69 -8.29
CA LEU A 283 -4.36 2.95 -8.28
C LEU A 283 -5.86 2.75 -8.01
N PRO A 284 -6.63 1.99 -8.83
CA PRO A 284 -8.04 1.76 -8.55
C PRO A 284 -8.26 1.02 -7.23
N LEU A 285 -7.39 0.06 -6.88
CA LEU A 285 -7.48 -0.66 -5.62
C LEU A 285 -7.36 0.30 -4.42
N GLY A 286 -6.35 1.16 -4.40
CA GLY A 286 -6.07 2.06 -3.29
C GLY A 286 -6.98 3.28 -3.21
N VAL A 287 -7.44 3.79 -4.36
CA VAL A 287 -8.31 4.98 -4.40
C VAL A 287 -9.76 4.63 -4.08
N TRP A 288 -10.24 3.47 -4.53
CA TRP A 288 -11.65 3.10 -4.36
C TRP A 288 -11.86 1.99 -3.34
N ALA A 289 -11.32 0.79 -3.57
CA ALA A 289 -11.66 -0.36 -2.73
C ALA A 289 -11.22 -0.18 -1.26
N VAL A 290 -9.97 0.25 -1.05
CA VAL A 290 -9.44 0.48 0.31
C VAL A 290 -10.21 1.60 0.99
N GLN A 291 -10.45 2.74 0.31
CA GLN A 291 -11.12 3.90 0.92
C GLN A 291 -12.60 3.60 1.26
N ILE A 292 -13.32 2.89 0.37
CA ILE A 292 -14.71 2.47 0.64
C ILE A 292 -14.74 1.51 1.83
N SER A 293 -13.80 0.55 1.88
CA SER A 293 -13.70 -0.38 3.00
C SER A 293 -13.40 0.33 4.33
N GLU A 294 -12.44 1.24 4.35
CA GLU A 294 -12.07 1.99 5.56
C GLU A 294 -13.20 2.91 6.04
N SER A 295 -13.84 3.62 5.11
CA SER A 295 -14.94 4.53 5.45
C SER A 295 -16.22 3.82 5.89
N SER A 296 -16.49 2.61 5.39
CA SER A 296 -17.67 1.83 5.76
C SER A 296 -17.51 1.09 7.10
N TYR A 297 -16.26 0.80 7.50
CA TYR A 297 -15.97 -0.04 8.67
C TYR A 297 -16.55 0.48 9.99
N PRO A 298 -16.42 1.77 10.38
CA PRO A 298 -17.00 2.27 11.64
C PRO A 298 -18.53 2.11 11.71
N TYR A 299 -19.21 2.29 10.58
CA TYR A 299 -20.67 2.12 10.51
C TYR A 299 -21.08 0.66 10.65
N ILE A 300 -20.34 -0.26 10.03
CA ILE A 300 -20.55 -1.71 10.19
C ILE A 300 -20.36 -2.10 11.66
N VAL A 301 -19.25 -1.66 12.30
CA VAL A 301 -18.98 -1.94 13.73
C VAL A 301 -20.09 -1.39 14.63
N SER A 302 -20.54 -0.16 14.38
CA SER A 302 -21.62 0.46 15.16
C SER A 302 -22.93 -0.33 15.07
N ALA A 303 -23.30 -0.79 13.89
CA ALA A 303 -24.50 -1.61 13.71
C ALA A 303 -24.44 -2.94 14.45
N PHE A 304 -23.29 -3.63 14.42
CA PHE A 304 -23.10 -4.86 15.21
C PHE A 304 -23.04 -4.61 16.70
N ALA A 305 -22.50 -3.48 17.15
CA ALA A 305 -22.44 -3.11 18.57
C ALA A 305 -23.84 -2.83 19.15
N THR A 306 -24.77 -2.29 18.34
CA THR A 306 -26.16 -2.06 18.73
C THR A 306 -27.07 -3.27 18.48
N SER A 307 -26.48 -4.46 18.22
CA SER A 307 -27.19 -5.70 17.92
C SER A 307 -28.10 -5.66 16.68
N ASP A 308 -27.98 -4.62 15.85
CA ASP A 308 -28.70 -4.53 14.58
C ASP A 308 -27.88 -5.20 13.46
N VAL A 309 -27.85 -6.52 13.52
CA VAL A 309 -27.09 -7.38 12.60
C VAL A 309 -27.56 -7.19 11.15
N GLY A 310 -28.87 -7.01 10.95
CA GLY A 310 -29.46 -6.80 9.62
C GLY A 310 -28.92 -5.53 8.96
N LYS A 311 -28.86 -4.43 9.70
CA LYS A 311 -28.28 -3.16 9.24
C LYS A 311 -26.78 -3.29 8.96
N GLY A 312 -26.05 -4.04 9.81
CA GLY A 312 -24.64 -4.33 9.57
C GLY A 312 -24.38 -5.00 8.22
N TYR A 313 -25.19 -6.00 7.88
CA TYR A 313 -25.13 -6.67 6.58
C TYR A 313 -25.55 -5.79 5.41
N GLN A 314 -26.60 -4.95 5.58
CA GLN A 314 -26.99 -3.98 4.56
C GLN A 314 -25.89 -2.98 4.24
N LEU A 315 -25.19 -2.47 5.26
CA LEU A 315 -24.04 -1.56 5.11
C LEU A 315 -22.87 -2.23 4.39
N ALA A 316 -22.53 -3.46 4.76
CA ALA A 316 -21.48 -4.23 4.11
C ALA A 316 -21.81 -4.52 2.64
N ARG A 317 -23.06 -4.92 2.37
CA ARG A 317 -23.56 -5.12 1.00
C ARG A 317 -23.48 -3.84 0.18
N GLY A 318 -23.96 -2.70 0.66
CA GLY A 318 -23.86 -1.42 -0.04
C GLY A 318 -22.40 -1.00 -0.29
N ALA A 319 -21.46 -1.35 0.62
CA ALA A 319 -20.04 -1.13 0.39
C ALA A 319 -19.49 -2.03 -0.74
N ILE A 320 -19.88 -3.31 -0.78
CA ILE A 320 -19.51 -4.24 -1.88
C ILE A 320 -20.07 -3.76 -3.21
N GLN A 321 -21.34 -3.33 -3.26
CA GLN A 321 -21.96 -2.79 -4.47
C GLN A 321 -21.19 -1.59 -5.03
N ARG A 322 -20.84 -0.61 -4.16
CA ARG A 322 -20.03 0.55 -4.54
C ARG A 322 -18.65 0.16 -5.06
N ILE A 323 -18.00 -0.80 -4.42
CA ILE A 323 -16.72 -1.33 -4.88
C ILE A 323 -16.86 -1.96 -6.26
N LEU A 324 -17.82 -2.85 -6.45
CA LEU A 324 -18.04 -3.53 -7.73
C LEU A 324 -18.40 -2.55 -8.85
N PHE A 325 -19.25 -1.54 -8.55
CA PHE A 325 -19.61 -0.49 -9.51
C PHE A 325 -18.41 0.26 -10.08
N LEU A 326 -17.36 0.46 -9.28
CA LEU A 326 -16.14 1.17 -9.70
C LEU A 326 -15.05 0.22 -10.21
N ILE A 327 -14.84 -0.92 -9.57
CA ILE A 327 -13.74 -1.84 -9.86
C ILE A 327 -14.01 -2.68 -11.12
N VAL A 328 -15.24 -3.13 -11.37
CA VAL A 328 -15.52 -3.98 -12.54
C VAL A 328 -15.27 -3.26 -13.87
N PRO A 329 -15.77 -2.03 -14.10
CA PRO A 329 -15.44 -1.29 -15.31
C PRO A 329 -13.95 -0.90 -15.37
N ALA A 330 -13.32 -0.53 -14.24
CA ALA A 330 -11.89 -0.23 -14.21
C ALA A 330 -11.04 -1.46 -14.57
N MET A 331 -11.36 -2.63 -14.02
CA MET A 331 -10.72 -3.89 -14.36
C MET A 331 -10.86 -4.20 -15.86
N THR A 332 -12.07 -4.07 -16.40
CA THR A 332 -12.32 -4.34 -17.84
C THR A 332 -11.57 -3.35 -18.73
N GLY A 333 -11.58 -2.07 -18.37
CA GLY A 333 -10.80 -1.05 -19.09
C GLY A 333 -9.29 -1.34 -19.05
N LEU A 334 -8.75 -1.72 -17.87
CA LEU A 334 -7.35 -2.13 -17.73
C LEU A 334 -7.05 -3.40 -18.52
N LEU A 335 -7.95 -4.37 -18.54
CA LEU A 335 -7.79 -5.61 -19.30
C LEU A 335 -7.68 -5.37 -20.80
N LEU A 336 -8.59 -4.57 -21.35
CA LEU A 336 -8.68 -4.29 -22.78
C LEU A 336 -7.57 -3.34 -23.25
N LEU A 337 -7.26 -2.33 -22.45
CA LEU A 337 -6.34 -1.26 -22.83
C LEU A 337 -4.93 -1.45 -22.22
N ALA A 338 -4.62 -2.59 -21.59
CA ALA A 338 -3.34 -2.84 -20.93
C ALA A 338 -2.12 -2.49 -21.80
N PRO A 339 -1.99 -2.95 -23.08
CA PRO A 339 -0.85 -2.60 -23.92
C PRO A 339 -0.74 -1.09 -24.16
N SER A 340 -1.85 -0.43 -24.44
CA SER A 340 -1.91 1.00 -24.72
C SER A 340 -1.61 1.85 -23.49
N ILE A 341 -2.12 1.44 -22.33
CA ILE A 341 -1.86 2.11 -21.03
C ILE A 341 -0.37 1.98 -20.67
N VAL A 342 0.19 0.77 -20.73
CA VAL A 342 1.61 0.54 -20.43
C VAL A 342 2.51 1.29 -21.40
N ARG A 343 2.15 1.30 -22.71
CA ARG A 343 2.86 2.06 -23.75
C ARG A 343 2.92 3.54 -23.40
N ILE A 344 1.80 4.18 -23.11
CA ILE A 344 1.75 5.61 -22.79
C ILE A 344 2.50 5.94 -21.52
N ILE A 345 2.41 5.08 -20.51
CA ILE A 345 3.03 5.35 -19.21
C ILE A 345 4.54 5.12 -19.25
N TYR A 346 4.99 3.98 -19.79
CA TYR A 346 6.36 3.53 -19.62
C TYR A 346 7.19 3.45 -20.90
N GLN A 347 6.60 3.24 -22.10
CA GLN A 347 7.37 2.98 -23.34
C GLN A 347 8.08 4.23 -23.82
N ARG A 348 9.27 4.47 -23.23
CA ARG A 348 10.20 5.54 -23.65
C ARG A 348 11.62 5.23 -23.20
N GLY A 349 12.63 5.68 -23.96
CA GLY A 349 14.03 5.43 -23.63
C GLY A 349 14.37 3.94 -23.67
N ALA A 350 14.89 3.41 -22.57
CA ALA A 350 15.29 2.00 -22.43
C ALA A 350 14.10 1.02 -22.29
N PHE A 351 12.88 1.51 -22.09
CA PHE A 351 11.69 0.66 -21.97
C PHE A 351 11.15 0.30 -23.35
N THR A 352 11.46 -0.91 -23.80
CA THR A 352 11.18 -1.40 -25.16
C THR A 352 9.73 -1.84 -25.35
N GLU A 353 9.38 -2.17 -26.61
CA GLU A 353 8.08 -2.77 -26.94
C GLU A 353 7.92 -4.16 -26.31
N ALA A 354 8.99 -4.95 -26.22
CA ALA A 354 8.99 -6.24 -25.54
C ALA A 354 8.67 -6.09 -24.04
N ASN A 355 9.24 -5.07 -23.37
CA ASN A 355 8.91 -4.73 -22.00
C ASN A 355 7.44 -4.32 -21.85
N THR A 356 6.91 -3.56 -22.82
CA THR A 356 5.50 -3.16 -22.86
C THR A 356 4.59 -4.38 -22.93
N ALA A 357 4.89 -5.34 -23.81
CA ALA A 357 4.12 -6.57 -23.95
C ALA A 357 4.15 -7.42 -22.68
N LEU A 358 5.34 -7.55 -22.06
CA LEU A 358 5.51 -8.32 -20.82
C LEU A 358 4.70 -7.70 -19.68
N VAL A 359 4.86 -6.39 -19.43
CA VAL A 359 4.14 -5.68 -18.34
C VAL A 359 2.63 -5.67 -18.59
N ALA A 360 2.19 -5.51 -19.85
CA ALA A 360 0.76 -5.56 -20.19
C ALA A 360 0.15 -6.93 -19.90
N ARG A 361 0.83 -8.03 -20.27
CA ARG A 361 0.38 -9.39 -19.93
C ARG A 361 0.31 -9.61 -18.42
N VAL A 362 1.33 -9.20 -17.68
CA VAL A 362 1.34 -9.30 -16.21
C VAL A 362 0.20 -8.49 -15.61
N LEU A 363 -0.04 -7.26 -16.11
CA LEU A 363 -1.17 -6.43 -15.68
C LEU A 363 -2.51 -7.16 -15.92
N GLN A 364 -2.71 -7.77 -17.09
CA GLN A 364 -3.90 -8.56 -17.39
C GLN A 364 -4.06 -9.74 -16.42
N GLY A 365 -2.96 -10.43 -16.06
CA GLY A 365 -2.95 -11.50 -15.07
C GLY A 365 -3.41 -11.05 -13.67
N TYR A 366 -3.13 -9.82 -13.27
CA TYR A 366 -3.54 -9.25 -11.98
C TYR A 366 -4.99 -8.78 -11.91
N MET A 367 -5.75 -8.84 -12.99
CA MET A 367 -7.13 -8.30 -12.99
C MET A 367 -8.06 -9.05 -12.04
N GLY A 368 -7.91 -10.36 -11.91
CA GLY A 368 -8.62 -11.14 -10.89
C GLY A 368 -8.25 -10.73 -9.47
N LEU A 369 -6.95 -10.51 -9.21
CA LEU A 369 -6.48 -10.02 -7.91
C LEU A 369 -7.13 -8.68 -7.56
N LEU A 370 -7.22 -7.73 -8.50
CA LEU A 370 -7.88 -6.44 -8.30
C LEU A 370 -9.34 -6.62 -7.85
N LEU A 371 -10.10 -7.47 -8.54
CA LEU A 371 -11.52 -7.70 -8.25
C LEU A 371 -11.72 -8.39 -6.90
N PHE A 372 -11.09 -9.55 -6.72
CA PHE A 372 -11.36 -10.41 -5.57
C PHE A 372 -10.83 -9.83 -4.26
N SER A 373 -9.64 -9.21 -4.28
CA SER A 373 -9.12 -8.51 -3.10
C SER A 373 -9.98 -7.33 -2.69
N SER A 374 -10.59 -6.63 -3.67
CA SER A 374 -11.47 -5.51 -3.38
C SER A 374 -12.70 -5.93 -2.58
N VAL A 375 -13.30 -7.07 -2.89
CA VAL A 375 -14.43 -7.64 -2.13
C VAL A 375 -13.95 -8.15 -0.78
N GLN A 376 -12.83 -8.88 -0.75
CA GLN A 376 -12.25 -9.45 0.45
C GLN A 376 -11.98 -8.41 1.55
N PHE A 377 -11.68 -7.15 1.21
CA PHE A 377 -11.52 -6.09 2.20
C PHE A 377 -12.79 -5.90 3.05
N ILE A 378 -13.98 -5.94 2.45
CA ILE A 378 -15.24 -5.83 3.21
C ILE A 378 -15.52 -7.08 4.03
N GLU A 379 -15.29 -8.26 3.46
CA GLU A 379 -15.45 -9.53 4.19
C GLU A 379 -14.57 -9.56 5.44
N THR A 380 -13.32 -9.13 5.33
CA THR A 380 -12.40 -9.01 6.47
C THR A 380 -12.95 -8.05 7.54
N ARG A 381 -13.58 -6.92 7.14
CA ARG A 381 -14.20 -5.97 8.06
C ARG A 381 -15.40 -6.56 8.80
N LEU A 382 -16.16 -7.46 8.17
CA LEU A 382 -17.26 -8.18 8.82
C LEU A 382 -16.76 -9.06 9.98
N PHE A 383 -15.66 -9.80 9.79
CA PHE A 383 -15.03 -10.55 10.87
C PHE A 383 -14.52 -9.64 12.00
N TYR A 384 -13.84 -8.54 11.65
CA TYR A 384 -13.32 -7.59 12.65
C TYR A 384 -14.45 -6.93 13.45
N ALA A 385 -15.59 -6.65 12.82
CA ALA A 385 -16.76 -6.13 13.52
C ALA A 385 -17.34 -7.14 14.53
N ARG A 386 -17.11 -8.42 14.31
CA ARG A 386 -17.41 -9.53 15.25
C ARG A 386 -16.28 -9.80 16.25
N ARG A 387 -15.26 -8.94 16.32
CA ARG A 387 -14.05 -9.11 17.16
C ARG A 387 -13.26 -10.39 16.83
N ASN A 388 -13.43 -10.95 15.66
CA ASN A 388 -12.71 -12.14 15.19
C ASN A 388 -11.61 -11.72 14.19
N THR A 389 -10.39 -11.67 14.66
CA THR A 389 -9.21 -11.34 13.85
C THR A 389 -8.43 -12.57 13.38
N MET A 390 -8.61 -13.69 14.09
CA MET A 390 -7.87 -14.92 13.82
C MET A 390 -8.33 -15.62 12.55
N THR A 391 -9.64 -15.73 12.32
CA THR A 391 -10.19 -16.42 11.16
C THR A 391 -9.71 -15.81 9.83
N PRO A 392 -9.80 -14.47 9.61
CA PRO A 392 -9.23 -13.85 8.42
C PRO A 392 -7.75 -14.14 8.23
N MET A 393 -6.97 -14.14 9.31
CA MET A 393 -5.54 -14.45 9.26
C MET A 393 -5.29 -15.87 8.74
N PHE A 394 -6.01 -16.87 9.25
CA PHE A 394 -5.84 -18.26 8.80
C PHE A 394 -6.28 -18.46 7.34
N VAL A 395 -7.37 -17.81 6.91
CA VAL A 395 -7.81 -17.84 5.51
C VAL A 395 -6.75 -17.21 4.60
N CYS A 396 -6.17 -16.07 5.00
CA CYS A 396 -5.08 -15.44 4.26
C CYS A 396 -3.83 -16.33 4.19
N LEU A 397 -3.47 -17.03 5.28
CA LEU A 397 -2.35 -17.98 5.29
C LEU A 397 -2.60 -19.17 4.36
N ALA A 398 -3.82 -19.71 4.35
CA ALA A 398 -4.19 -20.76 3.41
C ALA A 398 -4.12 -20.27 1.95
N GLY A 399 -4.61 -19.04 1.70
CA GLY A 399 -4.48 -18.38 0.40
C GLY A 399 -3.02 -18.18 -0.03
N LEU A 400 -2.13 -17.82 0.92
CA LEU A 400 -0.70 -17.74 0.67
C LEU A 400 -0.11 -19.10 0.26
N GLY A 401 -0.44 -20.16 0.99
CA GLY A 401 0.01 -21.51 0.64
C GLY A 401 -0.44 -21.91 -0.76
N MET A 402 -1.69 -21.62 -1.11
CA MET A 402 -2.21 -21.83 -2.46
C MET A 402 -1.48 -20.98 -3.50
N ASN A 403 -1.21 -19.70 -3.20
CA ASN A 403 -0.46 -18.81 -4.10
C ASN A 403 0.93 -19.37 -4.41
N VAL A 404 1.67 -19.83 -3.39
CA VAL A 404 3.00 -20.46 -3.57
C VAL A 404 2.93 -21.69 -4.48
N ALA A 405 1.97 -22.57 -4.25
CA ALA A 405 1.78 -23.77 -5.07
C ALA A 405 1.43 -23.41 -6.53
N LEU A 406 0.53 -22.45 -6.71
CA LEU A 406 0.13 -21.96 -8.03
C LEU A 406 1.26 -21.19 -8.73
N ASN A 407 2.05 -20.40 -8.00
CA ASN A 407 3.24 -19.75 -8.55
C ASN A 407 4.23 -20.76 -9.12
N TYR A 408 4.48 -21.84 -8.37
CA TYR A 408 5.33 -22.93 -8.85
C TYR A 408 4.74 -23.60 -10.09
N LEU A 409 3.46 -23.96 -10.05
CA LEU A 409 2.78 -24.63 -11.17
C LEU A 409 2.72 -23.73 -12.42
N LEU A 410 2.18 -22.52 -12.29
CA LEU A 410 1.94 -21.63 -13.44
C LEU A 410 3.22 -20.94 -13.92
N GLY A 411 4.06 -20.51 -12.98
CA GLY A 411 5.28 -19.78 -13.32
C GLY A 411 6.38 -20.67 -13.89
N PHE A 412 6.59 -21.85 -13.29
CA PHE A 412 7.75 -22.70 -13.61
C PHE A 412 7.38 -23.97 -14.37
N VAL A 413 6.37 -24.72 -13.95
CA VAL A 413 6.00 -25.99 -14.62
C VAL A 413 5.32 -25.72 -15.96
N LEU A 414 4.36 -24.76 -16.01
CA LEU A 414 3.68 -24.36 -17.24
C LEU A 414 4.42 -23.26 -18.02
N HIS A 415 5.59 -22.85 -17.55
CA HIS A 415 6.46 -21.86 -18.20
C HIS A 415 5.80 -20.53 -18.56
N LEU A 416 4.76 -20.09 -17.80
CA LEU A 416 4.09 -18.81 -18.01
C LEU A 416 4.88 -17.63 -17.44
N GLY A 417 5.97 -17.87 -16.70
CA GLY A 417 6.84 -16.82 -16.15
C GLY A 417 6.12 -15.85 -15.23
N ALA A 418 6.44 -14.57 -15.33
CA ALA A 418 5.83 -13.51 -14.50
C ALA A 418 4.30 -13.39 -14.69
N TYR A 419 3.79 -13.68 -15.88
CA TYR A 419 2.34 -13.75 -16.14
C TYR A 419 1.68 -14.85 -15.32
N GLY A 420 2.34 -16.01 -15.21
CA GLY A 420 1.89 -17.13 -14.37
C GLY A 420 1.76 -16.76 -12.90
N LEU A 421 2.73 -15.99 -12.36
CA LEU A 421 2.69 -15.49 -10.97
C LEU A 421 1.50 -14.52 -10.76
N ALA A 422 1.23 -13.66 -11.73
CA ALA A 422 0.10 -12.72 -11.66
C ALA A 422 -1.26 -13.45 -11.67
N ILE A 423 -1.40 -14.49 -12.51
CA ILE A 423 -2.60 -15.35 -12.52
C ILE A 423 -2.73 -16.13 -11.21
N ALA A 424 -1.63 -16.70 -10.71
CA ALA A 424 -1.60 -17.42 -9.44
C ALA A 424 -2.13 -16.55 -8.29
N SER A 425 -1.67 -15.29 -8.21
CA SER A 425 -2.16 -14.31 -7.23
C SER A 425 -3.66 -14.04 -7.40
N SER A 426 -4.16 -13.99 -8.64
CA SER A 426 -5.58 -13.80 -8.93
C SER A 426 -6.44 -14.99 -8.50
N ILE A 427 -5.98 -16.22 -8.76
CA ILE A 427 -6.68 -17.44 -8.34
C ILE A 427 -6.64 -17.58 -6.81
N ALA A 428 -5.50 -17.31 -6.18
CA ALA A 428 -5.37 -17.34 -4.72
C ALA A 428 -6.27 -16.30 -4.04
N ALA A 429 -6.41 -15.10 -4.61
CA ALA A 429 -7.34 -14.08 -4.13
C ALA A 429 -8.80 -14.53 -4.25
N PHE A 430 -9.18 -15.16 -5.37
CA PHE A 430 -10.50 -15.76 -5.53
C PHE A 430 -10.79 -16.83 -4.47
N ALA A 431 -9.84 -17.74 -4.26
CA ALA A 431 -9.96 -18.80 -3.25
C ALA A 431 -10.05 -18.22 -1.83
N SER A 432 -9.23 -17.19 -1.52
CA SER A 432 -9.26 -16.51 -0.22
C SER A 432 -10.59 -15.78 0.02
N MET A 433 -11.10 -15.05 -0.97
CA MET A 433 -12.40 -14.39 -0.91
C MET A 433 -13.52 -15.43 -0.69
N THR A 434 -13.55 -16.47 -1.52
CA THR A 434 -14.56 -17.54 -1.40
C THR A 434 -14.46 -18.26 -0.05
N GLY A 435 -13.24 -18.57 0.40
CA GLY A 435 -12.97 -19.16 1.70
C GLY A 435 -13.46 -18.26 2.85
N MET A 436 -13.19 -16.95 2.76
CA MET A 436 -13.66 -15.97 3.74
C MET A 436 -15.18 -15.97 3.84
N TYR A 437 -15.87 -15.94 2.70
CA TYR A 437 -17.33 -16.01 2.64
C TYR A 437 -17.88 -17.31 3.22
N LEU A 438 -17.34 -18.48 2.82
CA LEU A 438 -17.83 -19.78 3.28
C LEU A 438 -17.63 -19.95 4.78
N VAL A 439 -16.48 -19.56 5.33
CA VAL A 439 -16.20 -19.62 6.76
C VAL A 439 -17.10 -18.65 7.52
N TYR A 440 -17.31 -17.42 7.00
CA TYR A 440 -18.23 -16.47 7.63
C TYR A 440 -19.66 -17.02 7.67
N ARG A 441 -20.13 -17.59 6.57
CA ARG A 441 -21.46 -18.23 6.47
C ARG A 441 -21.62 -19.38 7.46
N HIS A 442 -20.59 -20.20 7.62
CA HIS A 442 -20.61 -21.32 8.57
C HIS A 442 -20.68 -20.84 10.03
N MET A 443 -19.92 -19.79 10.38
CA MET A 443 -19.82 -19.33 11.77
C MET A 443 -20.99 -18.42 12.21
N TYR A 444 -21.51 -17.60 11.30
CA TYR A 444 -22.44 -16.51 11.65
C TYR A 444 -23.74 -16.53 10.85
N GLY A 445 -23.92 -17.50 9.97
CA GLY A 445 -25.09 -17.60 9.09
C GLY A 445 -24.90 -16.90 7.73
N ALA A 446 -25.85 -17.14 6.84
CA ALA A 446 -25.78 -16.63 5.49
C ALA A 446 -25.94 -15.10 5.45
N VAL A 447 -25.01 -14.44 4.79
CA VAL A 447 -25.21 -13.08 4.29
C VAL A 447 -26.00 -13.20 2.99
N ASP A 448 -27.16 -12.55 2.91
CA ASP A 448 -27.96 -12.60 1.68
C ASP A 448 -27.31 -11.75 0.58
N TYR A 449 -26.63 -12.44 -0.31
CA TYR A 449 -26.01 -11.84 -1.51
C TYR A 449 -26.91 -11.91 -2.76
N THR A 450 -28.14 -12.41 -2.66
CA THR A 450 -29.03 -12.56 -3.83
C THR A 450 -29.31 -11.22 -4.52
N LEU A 451 -29.44 -10.17 -3.72
CA LEU A 451 -29.62 -8.82 -4.25
C LEU A 451 -28.34 -8.25 -4.89
N ILE A 452 -27.12 -8.67 -4.41
CA ILE A 452 -25.87 -8.31 -5.07
C ILE A 452 -25.79 -8.93 -6.47
N PHE A 453 -26.30 -10.15 -6.65
CA PHE A 453 -26.29 -10.81 -7.95
C PHE A 453 -27.03 -10.01 -9.02
N ARG A 454 -28.20 -9.46 -8.68
CA ARG A 454 -28.96 -8.58 -9.59
C ARG A 454 -28.17 -7.32 -9.96
N ASP A 455 -27.48 -6.72 -9.00
CA ASP A 455 -26.69 -5.51 -9.25
C ASP A 455 -25.43 -5.84 -10.06
N VAL A 456 -24.79 -6.98 -9.78
CA VAL A 456 -23.67 -7.50 -10.59
C VAL A 456 -24.08 -7.72 -12.05
N LEU A 457 -25.30 -8.21 -12.32
CA LEU A 457 -25.80 -8.35 -13.69
C LEU A 457 -25.95 -6.99 -14.38
N LYS A 458 -26.46 -5.96 -13.70
CA LYS A 458 -26.59 -4.60 -14.24
C LYS A 458 -25.23 -3.98 -14.49
N ILE A 459 -24.31 -4.08 -13.52
CA ILE A 459 -22.92 -3.63 -13.64
C ILE A 459 -22.24 -4.35 -14.81
N GLY A 460 -22.41 -5.66 -14.91
CA GLY A 460 -21.88 -6.47 -16.01
C GLY A 460 -22.43 -6.03 -17.37
N GLY A 461 -23.72 -5.81 -17.48
CA GLY A 461 -24.37 -5.30 -18.70
C GLY A 461 -23.82 -3.94 -19.13
N GLY A 462 -23.71 -2.98 -18.20
CA GLY A 462 -23.08 -1.68 -18.48
C GLY A 462 -21.62 -1.80 -18.87
N THR A 463 -20.88 -2.71 -18.22
CA THR A 463 -19.48 -2.98 -18.53
C THR A 463 -19.29 -3.60 -19.91
N LEU A 464 -20.21 -4.47 -20.36
CA LEU A 464 -20.20 -5.02 -21.73
C LEU A 464 -20.42 -3.92 -22.78
N VAL A 465 -21.33 -2.97 -22.52
CA VAL A 465 -21.52 -1.80 -23.39
C VAL A 465 -20.23 -0.98 -23.46
N MET A 466 -19.63 -0.69 -22.31
CA MET A 466 -18.32 -0.01 -22.26
C MET A 466 -17.25 -0.75 -23.06
N ALA A 467 -17.16 -2.06 -22.90
CA ALA A 467 -16.18 -2.88 -23.62
C ALA A 467 -16.39 -2.83 -25.14
N ALA A 468 -17.65 -2.91 -25.61
CA ALA A 468 -17.99 -2.79 -27.02
C ALA A 468 -17.62 -1.40 -27.58
N VAL A 469 -17.88 -0.33 -26.84
CA VAL A 469 -17.48 1.04 -27.22
C VAL A 469 -15.95 1.17 -27.30
N ILE A 470 -15.22 0.67 -26.30
CA ILE A 470 -13.76 0.70 -26.30
C ILE A 470 -13.20 -0.06 -27.49
N LEU A 471 -13.65 -1.30 -27.74
CA LEU A 471 -13.17 -2.13 -28.86
C LEU A 471 -13.53 -1.50 -30.24
N GLY A 472 -14.68 -0.89 -30.38
CA GLY A 472 -15.09 -0.22 -31.62
C GLY A 472 -14.32 1.07 -31.92
N LEU A 473 -13.85 1.77 -30.89
CA LEU A 473 -13.21 3.08 -31.05
C LEU A 473 -11.68 3.06 -30.84
N GLN A 474 -11.08 1.97 -30.30
CA GLN A 474 -9.67 1.92 -29.94
C GLN A 474 -8.70 2.16 -31.10
N SER A 475 -9.11 1.89 -32.35
CA SER A 475 -8.31 2.14 -33.57
C SER A 475 -8.45 3.58 -34.09
N ARG A 476 -9.42 4.35 -33.63
CA ARG A 476 -9.80 5.68 -34.17
C ARG A 476 -9.58 6.82 -33.19
N VAL A 477 -9.52 6.52 -31.89
CA VAL A 477 -9.52 7.53 -30.82
C VAL A 477 -8.31 7.34 -29.93
N HIS A 478 -7.66 8.44 -29.53
CA HIS A 478 -6.59 8.40 -28.54
C HIS A 478 -7.09 7.85 -27.20
N ILE A 479 -6.19 7.21 -26.44
CA ILE A 479 -6.54 6.45 -25.23
C ILE A 479 -7.22 7.31 -24.15
N LEU A 480 -6.80 8.57 -23.94
CA LEU A 480 -7.39 9.41 -22.90
C LEU A 480 -8.87 9.76 -23.17
N PRO A 481 -9.25 10.27 -24.37
CA PRO A 481 -10.65 10.41 -24.74
C PRO A 481 -11.39 9.07 -24.75
N LEU A 482 -10.73 7.97 -25.17
CA LEU A 482 -11.34 6.64 -25.21
C LEU A 482 -11.73 6.15 -23.81
N ILE A 483 -10.88 6.35 -22.80
CA ILE A 483 -11.20 6.04 -21.41
C ILE A 483 -12.41 6.87 -20.94
N ALA A 484 -12.43 8.18 -21.25
CA ALA A 484 -13.53 9.06 -20.86
C ALA A 484 -14.87 8.65 -21.51
N VAL A 485 -14.86 8.37 -22.82
CA VAL A 485 -16.05 7.91 -23.55
C VAL A 485 -16.49 6.52 -23.06
N GLY A 486 -15.55 5.62 -22.83
CA GLY A 486 -15.84 4.30 -22.27
C GLY A 486 -16.50 4.41 -20.88
N PHE A 487 -15.96 5.22 -19.99
CA PHE A 487 -16.56 5.42 -18.67
C PHE A 487 -17.93 6.11 -18.75
N ALA A 488 -18.09 7.11 -19.63
CA ALA A 488 -19.38 7.75 -19.85
C ALA A 488 -20.43 6.75 -20.37
N SER A 489 -20.07 5.90 -21.34
CA SER A 489 -20.97 4.86 -21.86
C SER A 489 -21.39 3.85 -20.79
N TYR A 490 -20.47 3.48 -19.88
CA TYR A 490 -20.75 2.65 -18.73
C TYR A 490 -21.80 3.28 -17.80
N VAL A 491 -21.54 4.53 -17.39
CA VAL A 491 -22.46 5.25 -16.48
C VAL A 491 -23.85 5.42 -17.10
N ILE A 492 -23.93 5.73 -18.40
CA ILE A 492 -25.20 5.85 -19.11
C ILE A 492 -25.92 4.50 -19.17
N ALA A 493 -25.23 3.43 -19.54
CA ALA A 493 -25.81 2.09 -19.65
C ALA A 493 -26.31 1.57 -18.29
N THR A 494 -25.54 1.73 -17.21
CA THR A 494 -25.95 1.33 -15.86
C THR A 494 -27.11 2.18 -15.34
N ALA A 495 -27.16 3.47 -15.67
CA ALA A 495 -28.28 4.33 -15.32
C ALA A 495 -29.56 3.93 -16.06
N LEU A 496 -29.48 3.53 -17.32
CA LEU A 496 -30.61 3.00 -18.09
C LEU A 496 -31.12 1.65 -17.53
N LEU A 497 -30.22 0.86 -16.95
CA LEU A 497 -30.55 -0.38 -16.24
C LEU A 497 -31.10 -0.14 -14.81
N HIS A 498 -31.26 1.13 -14.40
CA HIS A 498 -31.73 1.54 -13.07
C HIS A 498 -30.83 0.94 -11.95
N GLU A 499 -29.53 1.07 -12.11
CA GLU A 499 -28.57 0.71 -11.08
C GLU A 499 -28.50 1.84 -10.05
N ASP A 500 -28.61 1.50 -8.75
CA ASP A 500 -28.82 2.47 -7.67
C ASP A 500 -27.63 3.43 -7.49
N GLU A 501 -26.41 2.95 -7.62
CA GLU A 501 -25.18 3.78 -7.49
C GLU A 501 -25.04 4.74 -8.69
N ALA A 502 -25.32 4.30 -9.91
CA ALA A 502 -25.33 5.17 -11.09
C ALA A 502 -26.32 6.32 -10.94
N MET A 503 -27.53 6.02 -10.47
CA MET A 503 -28.56 7.02 -10.21
C MET A 503 -28.14 7.99 -9.08
N GLY A 504 -27.44 7.49 -8.07
CA GLY A 504 -26.85 8.30 -7.00
C GLY A 504 -25.84 9.30 -7.52
N TYR A 505 -24.87 8.85 -8.32
CA TYR A 505 -23.84 9.72 -8.91
C TYR A 505 -24.42 10.77 -9.87
N LEU A 506 -25.41 10.41 -10.68
CA LEU A 506 -26.11 11.36 -11.57
C LEU A 506 -26.86 12.45 -10.78
N LYS A 507 -27.51 12.11 -9.66
CA LYS A 507 -28.15 13.10 -8.76
C LYS A 507 -27.13 14.05 -8.15
N ILE A 508 -25.97 13.56 -7.73
CA ILE A 508 -24.88 14.39 -7.19
C ILE A 508 -24.35 15.32 -8.28
N GLY A 509 -24.06 14.80 -9.48
CA GLY A 509 -23.61 15.59 -10.62
C GLY A 509 -24.58 16.73 -10.98
N ARG A 510 -25.89 16.44 -11.05
CA ARG A 510 -26.92 17.47 -11.29
C ARG A 510 -26.95 18.54 -10.20
N ARG A 511 -26.78 18.16 -8.92
CA ARG A 511 -26.71 19.13 -7.80
C ARG A 511 -25.47 20.02 -7.87
N LEU A 512 -24.33 19.47 -8.26
CA LEU A 512 -23.09 20.23 -8.43
C LEU A 512 -23.20 21.22 -9.59
N LEU A 513 -23.70 20.80 -10.74
CA LEU A 513 -23.95 21.66 -11.89
C LEU A 513 -24.93 22.79 -11.56
N ALA A 514 -26.02 22.48 -10.84
CA ALA A 514 -26.97 23.49 -10.39
C ALA A 514 -26.36 24.52 -9.41
N ARG A 515 -25.40 24.10 -8.55
CA ARG A 515 -24.66 25.02 -7.66
C ARG A 515 -23.69 25.91 -8.43
N VAL A 516 -22.99 25.36 -9.43
CA VAL A 516 -22.07 26.15 -10.27
C VAL A 516 -22.86 27.15 -11.13
N ALA A 517 -23.97 26.73 -11.72
CA ALA A 517 -24.86 27.63 -12.46
C ALA A 517 -25.42 28.78 -11.61
N ARG A 518 -25.77 28.51 -10.32
CA ARG A 518 -26.22 29.55 -9.37
C ARG A 518 -25.10 30.48 -8.85
N ARG A 519 -23.83 30.13 -9.00
CA ARG A 519 -22.68 30.99 -8.63
C ARG A 519 -22.26 31.92 -9.76
N ASN A 520 -22.67 31.59 -11.00
CA ASN A 520 -22.36 32.39 -12.20
C ASN A 520 -23.54 33.28 -12.66
N LEU A 521 -24.63 33.27 -11.91
CA LEU A 521 -25.75 34.22 -11.93
C LEU A 521 -25.73 35.11 -10.68
#